data_f9d7abb9e328c109264a14b187bf5cb7
#
_entry.id   f9d7abb9e328c109264a14b187bf5cb7
#
_cell.length_a   1.000
_cell.length_b   1.000
_cell.length_c   1.000
_cell.angle_alpha   90.00
_cell.angle_beta   90.00
_cell.angle_gamma   90.00
#
_symmetry.space_group_name_H-M   'P 1'
#
loop_
_entity.id
_entity.type
_entity.pdbx_description
1 polymer ?
#
loop_
_entity_poly.entity_id
_entity_poly.type
_entity_poly.pdbx_seq_one_letter_code
_entity_poly.pdbx_strand_id
1 'polypeptide(L)'
;MSRYFPIGAEHRLLGLHVFNVGTSSVGPGQPYLLVRNPMGKTIDWSKGRMLPFPKLLFITRGSGKLETQRSQHSVKAGDLLLLLPGTWYHYQPDPAAGWDETWFKFDGPLARKLLKRQDLTSTGPVLQIGLDREVTTLFDEMVSLAQEEPEGFELLLASKAIGVFTRLLIGNRGGNLGEDHLETIIRDAKKRLLEDGGRIRLQDLARELGVSYSTFRRAFKDRTRVSPHQFQLQSRIHQSCVLLTETRLAVKEISDRQGFETVSYFSQIFKRKTGWSPQDYRKNFSSAFLPGA
;
A
#
# COMPACT_ATOMS: atom_id res chain seq x y z
N MET A 1 -22.38 15.01 6.86
CA MET A 1 -21.36 15.83 7.56
C MET A 1 -20.20 16.11 6.63
N SER A 2 -19.54 17.28 6.72
CA SER A 2 -18.30 17.57 5.99
C SER A 2 -17.44 18.52 6.81
N ARG A 3 -16.22 18.10 7.13
CA ARG A 3 -15.25 18.88 7.93
C ARG A 3 -14.04 19.26 7.07
N TYR A 4 -13.59 20.50 7.19
CA TYR A 4 -12.41 21.03 6.51
C TYR A 4 -11.37 21.45 7.55
N PHE A 5 -10.13 21.09 7.33
CA PHE A 5 -9.00 21.35 8.21
C PHE A 5 -8.01 22.30 7.54
N PRO A 6 -7.50 23.33 8.24
CA PRO A 6 -6.42 24.15 7.73
C PRO A 6 -5.13 23.34 7.63
N ILE A 7 -4.35 23.53 6.56
CA ILE A 7 -3.11 22.76 6.32
C ILE A 7 -1.96 23.43 7.07
N GLY A 8 -1.56 22.86 8.19
CA GLY A 8 -0.38 23.23 8.98
C GLY A 8 0.88 22.43 8.64
N ALA A 9 1.92 22.57 9.45
CA ALA A 9 3.18 21.83 9.31
C ALA A 9 2.98 20.32 9.52
N GLU A 10 2.25 19.94 10.58
CA GLU A 10 1.95 18.54 10.94
C GLU A 10 1.25 17.80 9.80
N HIS A 11 0.28 18.42 9.13
CA HIS A 11 -0.40 17.82 7.98
C HIS A 11 0.55 17.38 6.86
N ARG A 12 1.71 18.04 6.72
CA ARG A 12 2.66 17.80 5.63
C ARG A 12 3.73 16.75 5.94
N LEU A 13 3.86 16.35 7.20
CA LEU A 13 4.96 15.52 7.69
C LEU A 13 5.06 14.18 6.96
N LEU A 14 3.94 13.51 6.71
CA LEU A 14 3.91 12.21 6.03
C LEU A 14 3.91 12.30 4.48
N GLY A 15 3.99 13.51 3.93
CA GLY A 15 4.00 13.72 2.48
C GLY A 15 2.65 13.51 1.78
N LEU A 16 1.63 13.06 2.51
CA LEU A 16 0.21 13.05 2.15
C LEU A 16 -0.55 13.67 3.30
N HIS A 17 -1.45 14.58 3.00
CA HIS A 17 -2.31 15.21 4.00
C HIS A 17 -3.77 15.19 3.55
N VAL A 18 -4.66 15.02 4.52
CA VAL A 18 -6.10 15.05 4.35
C VAL A 18 -6.59 16.39 4.93
N PHE A 19 -7.33 17.14 4.15
CA PHE A 19 -7.83 18.46 4.57
C PHE A 19 -9.36 18.57 4.52
N ASN A 20 -10.03 17.51 4.11
CA ASN A 20 -11.49 17.41 4.18
C ASN A 20 -11.90 15.95 4.32
N VAL A 21 -12.77 15.66 5.25
CA VAL A 21 -13.45 14.39 5.42
C VAL A 21 -14.95 14.65 5.49
N GLY A 22 -15.75 13.75 4.93
CA GLY A 22 -17.19 13.87 5.00
C GLY A 22 -17.93 12.58 4.75
N THR A 23 -19.17 12.57 5.15
CA THR A 23 -20.14 11.48 4.90
C THR A 23 -21.50 12.07 4.59
N SER A 24 -22.27 11.38 3.75
CA SER A 24 -23.64 11.73 3.38
C SER A 24 -24.47 10.47 3.19
N SER A 25 -25.72 10.55 3.58
CA SER A 25 -26.74 9.52 3.33
C SER A 25 -27.88 10.15 2.56
N VAL A 26 -28.24 9.56 1.42
CA VAL A 26 -29.33 10.00 0.56
C VAL A 26 -30.27 8.83 0.39
N GLY A 27 -31.47 8.98 0.93
CA GLY A 27 -32.52 7.96 0.81
C GLY A 27 -33.20 7.96 -0.56
N PRO A 28 -33.97 6.92 -0.88
CA PRO A 28 -34.82 6.89 -2.08
C PRO A 28 -35.70 8.13 -2.18
N GLY A 29 -35.78 8.72 -3.37
CA GLY A 29 -36.59 9.90 -3.65
C GLY A 29 -36.07 11.22 -3.06
N GLN A 30 -34.94 11.20 -2.33
CA GLN A 30 -34.36 12.40 -1.76
C GLN A 30 -33.46 13.11 -2.81
N PRO A 31 -33.52 14.48 -2.88
CA PRO A 31 -32.64 15.21 -3.78
C PRO A 31 -31.20 15.19 -3.28
N TYR A 32 -30.27 14.87 -4.19
CA TYR A 32 -28.82 14.92 -3.95
C TYR A 32 -28.19 16.31 -4.15
N LEU A 33 -28.98 17.30 -4.47
CA LEU A 33 -28.55 18.47 -5.24
C LEU A 33 -27.98 19.63 -4.44
N LEU A 34 -28.15 19.69 -3.13
CA LEU A 34 -27.84 20.91 -2.36
C LEU A 34 -26.98 20.62 -1.13
N VAL A 35 -25.66 20.64 -1.29
CA VAL A 35 -24.73 20.64 -0.15
C VAL A 35 -24.30 22.07 0.14
N ARG A 36 -24.60 22.60 1.34
CA ARG A 36 -23.99 23.86 1.79
C ARG A 36 -22.52 23.57 2.15
N ASN A 37 -21.60 24.27 1.51
CA ASN A 37 -20.21 24.23 1.93
C ASN A 37 -20.05 25.03 3.26
N PRO A 38 -18.91 24.87 3.98
CA PRO A 38 -18.65 25.62 5.21
C PRO A 38 -18.69 27.15 5.05
N MET A 39 -18.57 27.65 3.81
CA MET A 39 -18.67 29.07 3.48
C MET A 39 -20.11 29.51 3.17
N GLY A 40 -21.12 28.66 3.45
CA GLY A 40 -22.54 28.97 3.25
C GLY A 40 -23.01 28.94 1.79
N LYS A 41 -22.15 28.62 0.82
CA LYS A 41 -22.55 28.53 -0.59
C LYS A 41 -23.19 27.17 -0.87
N THR A 42 -24.34 27.20 -1.48
CA THR A 42 -25.03 26.02 -2.00
C THR A 42 -24.28 25.50 -3.21
N ILE A 43 -23.89 24.22 -3.18
CA ILE A 43 -23.25 23.54 -4.29
C ILE A 43 -24.32 22.77 -5.03
N ASP A 44 -24.58 23.18 -6.26
CA ASP A 44 -25.47 22.49 -7.18
C ASP A 44 -24.67 21.40 -7.94
N TRP A 45 -24.93 20.14 -7.62
CA TRP A 45 -24.31 19.00 -8.28
C TRP A 45 -24.98 18.59 -9.59
N SER A 46 -26.17 19.18 -9.91
CA SER A 46 -26.91 18.80 -11.13
C SER A 46 -26.17 19.10 -12.43
N LYS A 47 -25.23 20.04 -12.40
CA LYS A 47 -24.43 20.46 -13.57
C LYS A 47 -23.07 19.80 -13.68
N GLY A 48 -22.73 18.95 -12.72
CA GLY A 48 -21.37 18.43 -12.58
C GLY A 48 -20.35 19.52 -12.25
N ARG A 49 -19.10 19.15 -12.05
CA ARG A 49 -18.02 20.10 -11.72
C ARG A 49 -16.62 19.53 -11.89
N MET A 50 -15.64 20.39 -12.00
CA MET A 50 -14.24 20.06 -11.80
C MET A 50 -13.87 20.28 -10.34
N LEU A 51 -13.10 19.34 -9.78
CA LEU A 51 -12.58 19.46 -8.42
C LEU A 51 -11.18 20.08 -8.46
N PRO A 52 -10.85 21.01 -7.56
CA PRO A 52 -9.49 21.59 -7.48
C PRO A 52 -8.46 20.63 -6.84
N PHE A 53 -8.93 19.64 -6.11
CA PHE A 53 -8.12 18.66 -5.40
C PHE A 53 -8.65 17.24 -5.62
N PRO A 54 -7.78 16.21 -5.53
CA PRO A 54 -8.23 14.83 -5.63
C PRO A 54 -9.16 14.50 -4.46
N LYS A 55 -10.17 13.68 -4.77
CA LYS A 55 -11.14 13.15 -3.81
C LYS A 55 -11.24 11.64 -3.99
N LEU A 56 -11.17 10.89 -2.90
CA LEU A 56 -11.63 9.51 -2.82
C LEU A 56 -12.99 9.49 -2.17
N LEU A 57 -13.94 8.83 -2.81
CA LEU A 57 -15.32 8.72 -2.36
C LEU A 57 -15.72 7.24 -2.41
N PHE A 58 -16.10 6.70 -1.27
CA PHE A 58 -16.49 5.30 -1.08
C PHE A 58 -18.00 5.20 -0.92
N ILE A 59 -18.62 4.32 -1.71
CA ILE A 59 -20.06 4.04 -1.62
C ILE A 59 -20.26 2.83 -0.72
N THR A 60 -20.91 3.03 0.42
CA THR A 60 -21.10 1.97 1.42
C THR A 60 -22.47 1.29 1.31
N ARG A 61 -23.46 1.96 0.72
CA ARG A 61 -24.81 1.43 0.46
C ARG A 61 -25.39 2.04 -0.80
N GLY A 62 -26.31 1.32 -1.45
CA GLY A 62 -27.09 1.82 -2.59
C GLY A 62 -26.35 1.78 -3.91
N SER A 63 -26.83 2.55 -4.87
CA SER A 63 -26.31 2.61 -6.23
C SER A 63 -26.52 3.98 -6.87
N GLY A 64 -25.89 4.21 -8.02
CA GLY A 64 -26.01 5.44 -8.77
C GLY A 64 -25.17 5.44 -10.03
N LYS A 65 -24.77 6.61 -10.47
CA LYS A 65 -23.94 6.80 -11.66
C LYS A 65 -22.87 7.85 -11.46
N LEU A 66 -21.77 7.68 -12.18
CA LEU A 66 -20.71 8.66 -12.38
C LEU A 66 -20.55 8.96 -13.86
N GLU A 67 -20.63 10.20 -14.24
CA GLU A 67 -20.42 10.69 -15.61
C GLU A 67 -19.12 11.49 -15.66
N THR A 68 -18.36 11.31 -16.73
CA THR A 68 -17.20 12.12 -17.10
C THR A 68 -17.46 12.76 -18.47
N GLN A 69 -16.57 13.60 -18.96
CA GLN A 69 -16.68 14.10 -20.34
C GLN A 69 -16.66 13.01 -21.42
N ARG A 70 -16.14 11.80 -21.09
CA ARG A 70 -15.88 10.74 -22.07
C ARG A 70 -16.67 9.46 -21.82
N SER A 71 -17.19 9.25 -20.63
CA SER A 71 -17.77 7.96 -20.23
C SER A 71 -18.79 8.14 -19.11
N GLN A 72 -19.70 7.16 -19.05
CA GLN A 72 -20.64 6.98 -17.93
C GLN A 72 -20.37 5.63 -17.29
N HIS A 73 -20.41 5.59 -15.97
CA HIS A 73 -20.15 4.41 -15.16
C HIS A 73 -21.32 4.17 -14.20
N SER A 74 -21.80 2.94 -14.11
CA SER A 74 -22.65 2.53 -13.00
C SER A 74 -21.83 2.41 -11.73
N VAL A 75 -22.42 2.84 -10.62
CA VAL A 75 -21.79 2.84 -9.30
C VAL A 75 -22.68 2.10 -8.31
N LYS A 76 -22.10 1.29 -7.46
CA LYS A 76 -22.82 0.51 -6.43
C LYS A 76 -22.06 0.44 -5.12
N ALA A 77 -22.69 -0.07 -4.09
CA ALA A 77 -22.03 -0.35 -2.81
C ALA A 77 -20.75 -1.20 -3.02
N GLY A 78 -19.67 -0.78 -2.38
CA GLY A 78 -18.33 -1.36 -2.55
C GLY A 78 -17.48 -0.72 -3.65
N ASP A 79 -18.02 0.25 -4.41
CA ASP A 79 -17.24 1.00 -5.37
C ASP A 79 -16.58 2.22 -4.72
N LEU A 80 -15.34 2.49 -5.14
CA LEU A 80 -14.58 3.66 -4.71
C LEU A 80 -14.32 4.55 -5.92
N LEU A 81 -14.74 5.82 -5.83
CA LEU A 81 -14.55 6.80 -6.89
C LEU A 81 -13.27 7.60 -6.65
N LEU A 82 -12.32 7.49 -7.58
CA LEU A 82 -11.10 8.31 -7.60
C LEU A 82 -11.32 9.51 -8.52
N LEU A 83 -11.65 10.64 -7.94
CA LEU A 83 -11.94 11.88 -8.66
C LEU A 83 -10.68 12.77 -8.68
N LEU A 84 -10.08 12.90 -9.87
CA LEU A 84 -8.83 13.64 -10.06
C LEU A 84 -9.09 15.14 -10.35
N PRO A 85 -8.19 16.04 -9.96
CA PRO A 85 -8.33 17.46 -10.27
C PRO A 85 -8.27 17.71 -11.78
N GLY A 86 -8.96 18.77 -12.21
CA GLY A 86 -8.99 19.18 -13.62
C GLY A 86 -9.85 18.31 -14.53
N THR A 87 -10.54 17.30 -14.01
CA THR A 87 -11.51 16.49 -14.76
C THR A 87 -12.93 16.86 -14.33
N TRP A 88 -13.82 16.96 -15.29
CA TRP A 88 -15.24 17.20 -15.02
C TRP A 88 -15.92 15.90 -14.62
N TYR A 89 -16.68 15.93 -13.52
CA TYR A 89 -17.47 14.84 -12.99
C TYR A 89 -18.89 15.28 -12.66
N HIS A 90 -19.85 14.42 -12.99
CA HIS A 90 -21.20 14.46 -12.48
C HIS A 90 -21.54 13.09 -11.89
N TYR A 91 -21.85 13.03 -10.60
CA TYR A 91 -22.22 11.78 -9.94
C TYR A 91 -23.44 12.02 -9.04
N GLN A 92 -24.32 11.03 -9.01
CA GLN A 92 -25.56 11.10 -8.24
C GLN A 92 -26.07 9.69 -7.91
N PRO A 93 -26.75 9.52 -6.76
CA PRO A 93 -27.46 8.29 -6.43
C PRO A 93 -28.58 8.00 -7.43
N ASP A 94 -28.91 6.72 -7.56
CA ASP A 94 -30.15 6.27 -8.20
C ASP A 94 -31.34 6.79 -7.38
N PRO A 95 -32.31 7.47 -7.99
CA PRO A 95 -33.46 7.98 -7.27
C PRO A 95 -34.30 6.93 -6.55
N ALA A 96 -34.31 5.68 -7.04
CA ALA A 96 -35.06 4.59 -6.42
C ALA A 96 -34.30 3.91 -5.28
N ALA A 97 -32.96 3.90 -5.33
CA ALA A 97 -32.11 3.19 -4.35
C ALA A 97 -31.50 4.15 -3.29
N GLY A 98 -31.18 5.37 -3.68
CA GLY A 98 -30.33 6.22 -2.88
C GLY A 98 -28.93 5.68 -2.73
N TRP A 99 -28.08 6.31 -1.92
CA TRP A 99 -26.80 5.75 -1.49
C TRP A 99 -26.27 6.38 -0.20
N ASP A 100 -25.31 5.70 0.42
CA ASP A 100 -24.47 6.24 1.48
C ASP A 100 -23.05 6.38 0.96
N GLU A 101 -22.46 7.54 1.19
CA GLU A 101 -21.12 7.87 0.74
C GLU A 101 -20.26 8.44 1.85
N THR A 102 -18.99 8.06 1.87
CA THR A 102 -17.96 8.64 2.73
C THR A 102 -16.77 9.04 1.87
N TRP A 103 -16.16 10.18 2.13
CA TRP A 103 -15.06 10.68 1.31
C TRP A 103 -14.00 11.41 2.10
N PHE A 104 -12.82 11.50 1.49
CA PHE A 104 -11.81 12.46 1.88
C PHE A 104 -11.16 13.16 0.68
N LYS A 105 -10.71 14.39 0.90
CA LYS A 105 -9.89 15.16 -0.04
C LYS A 105 -8.49 15.25 0.52
N PHE A 106 -7.52 15.14 -0.36
CA PHE A 106 -6.11 15.00 0.03
C PHE A 106 -5.20 15.71 -0.98
N ASP A 107 -3.96 15.97 -0.58
CA ASP A 107 -2.88 16.41 -1.46
C ASP A 107 -1.52 16.03 -0.82
N GLY A 108 -0.44 16.41 -1.49
CA GLY A 108 0.94 16.23 -1.04
C GLY A 108 1.83 15.49 -2.02
N PRO A 109 3.15 15.53 -1.82
CA PRO A 109 4.12 14.89 -2.72
C PRO A 109 3.87 13.37 -2.88
N LEU A 110 3.57 12.67 -1.78
CA LEU A 110 3.24 11.25 -1.80
C LEU A 110 1.94 10.99 -2.55
N ALA A 111 0.90 11.79 -2.30
CA ALA A 111 -0.39 11.70 -3.00
C ALA A 111 -0.20 11.81 -4.52
N ARG A 112 0.53 12.84 -4.97
CA ARG A 112 0.82 13.05 -6.40
C ARG A 112 1.64 11.92 -7.01
N LYS A 113 2.55 11.29 -6.25
CA LYS A 113 3.30 10.10 -6.69
C LYS A 113 2.40 8.86 -6.83
N LEU A 114 1.48 8.66 -5.89
CA LEU A 114 0.50 7.56 -5.93
C LEU A 114 -0.46 7.71 -7.12
N LEU A 115 -0.97 8.91 -7.37
CA LEU A 115 -1.90 9.20 -8.48
C LEU A 115 -1.28 9.08 -9.88
N LYS A 116 0.05 9.08 -10.00
CA LYS A 116 0.76 8.80 -11.27
C LYS A 116 0.91 7.31 -11.58
N ARG A 117 0.53 6.43 -10.65
CA ARG A 117 0.64 4.99 -10.85
C ARG A 117 -0.47 4.48 -11.77
N GLN A 118 -0.09 3.78 -12.83
CA GLN A 118 -1.02 3.20 -13.81
C GLN A 118 -1.97 2.18 -13.19
N ASP A 119 -1.51 1.40 -12.22
CA ASP A 119 -2.32 0.41 -11.51
C ASP A 119 -3.48 1.02 -10.69
N LEU A 120 -3.47 2.32 -10.41
CA LEU A 120 -4.58 3.02 -9.77
C LEU A 120 -5.47 3.79 -10.74
N THR A 121 -4.94 4.17 -11.91
CA THR A 121 -5.63 5.14 -12.79
C THR A 121 -6.03 4.55 -14.15
N SER A 122 -5.49 3.40 -14.55
CA SER A 122 -5.79 2.79 -15.86
C SER A 122 -7.18 2.20 -15.98
N THR A 123 -7.81 1.81 -14.87
CA THR A 123 -9.16 1.21 -14.83
C THR A 123 -10.29 2.25 -14.89
N GLY A 124 -9.94 3.53 -14.93
CA GLY A 124 -10.91 4.63 -14.91
C GLY A 124 -11.19 5.17 -13.51
N PRO A 125 -12.22 6.01 -13.36
CA PRO A 125 -12.52 6.70 -12.11
C PRO A 125 -13.28 5.84 -11.08
N VAL A 126 -13.75 4.64 -11.43
CA VAL A 126 -14.48 3.72 -10.55
C VAL A 126 -13.63 2.48 -10.29
N LEU A 127 -13.24 2.30 -9.04
CA LEU A 127 -12.46 1.16 -8.56
C LEU A 127 -13.42 0.20 -7.82
N GLN A 128 -13.60 -1.00 -8.38
CA GLN A 128 -14.48 -2.02 -7.80
C GLN A 128 -13.72 -2.84 -6.75
N ILE A 129 -13.81 -2.45 -5.50
CA ILE A 129 -13.10 -3.08 -4.39
C ILE A 129 -13.98 -3.98 -3.53
N GLY A 130 -15.30 -3.94 -3.74
CA GLY A 130 -16.28 -4.56 -2.85
C GLY A 130 -16.38 -3.86 -1.49
N LEU A 131 -17.20 -4.38 -0.61
CA LEU A 131 -17.29 -3.91 0.78
C LEU A 131 -16.14 -4.53 1.59
N ASP A 132 -14.89 -4.17 1.23
CA ASP A 132 -13.69 -4.58 1.96
C ASP A 132 -13.75 -4.04 3.39
N ARG A 133 -13.68 -4.95 4.38
CA ARG A 133 -13.81 -4.62 5.79
C ARG A 133 -12.72 -3.64 6.26
N GLU A 134 -11.50 -3.82 5.80
CA GLU A 134 -10.39 -2.95 6.22
C GLU A 134 -10.54 -1.55 5.63
N VAL A 135 -10.94 -1.43 4.36
CA VAL A 135 -11.22 -0.12 3.74
C VAL A 135 -12.39 0.56 4.44
N THR A 136 -13.49 -0.17 4.71
CA THR A 136 -14.64 0.37 5.45
C THR A 136 -14.20 0.90 6.82
N THR A 137 -13.45 0.10 7.60
CA THR A 137 -12.94 0.52 8.91
C THR A 137 -12.08 1.78 8.81
N LEU A 138 -11.17 1.87 7.81
CA LEU A 138 -10.33 3.06 7.63
C LEU A 138 -11.16 4.32 7.36
N PHE A 139 -12.22 4.24 6.55
CA PHE A 139 -13.11 5.38 6.31
C PHE A 139 -13.91 5.76 7.55
N ASP A 140 -14.44 4.80 8.31
CA ASP A 140 -15.18 5.04 9.55
C ASP A 140 -14.29 5.72 10.60
N GLU A 141 -13.05 5.22 10.78
CA GLU A 141 -12.06 5.84 11.66
C GLU A 141 -11.70 7.27 11.23
N MET A 142 -11.60 7.54 9.91
CA MET A 142 -11.39 8.91 9.43
C MET A 142 -12.56 9.84 9.75
N VAL A 143 -13.79 9.33 9.71
CA VAL A 143 -14.97 10.12 10.09
C VAL A 143 -14.96 10.43 11.59
N SER A 144 -14.64 9.44 12.45
CA SER A 144 -14.53 9.64 13.90
C SER A 144 -13.43 10.65 14.24
N LEU A 145 -12.23 10.47 13.68
CA LEU A 145 -11.12 11.42 13.86
C LEU A 145 -11.48 12.85 13.43
N ALA A 146 -12.23 12.99 12.33
CA ALA A 146 -12.68 14.28 11.84
C ALA A 146 -13.77 14.90 12.72
N GLN A 147 -14.49 14.14 13.52
CA GLN A 147 -15.50 14.61 14.46
C GLN A 147 -14.89 15.02 15.80
N GLU A 148 -13.96 14.22 16.30
CA GLU A 148 -13.40 14.34 17.65
C GLU A 148 -12.18 15.26 17.70
N GLU A 149 -11.44 15.37 16.59
CA GLU A 149 -10.22 16.19 16.45
C GLU A 149 -9.24 16.01 17.62
N PRO A 150 -8.86 14.75 18.01
CA PRO A 150 -7.91 14.55 19.09
C PRO A 150 -6.52 15.09 18.71
N GLU A 151 -5.64 15.31 19.69
CA GLU A 151 -4.27 15.76 19.43
C GLU A 151 -3.57 14.88 18.40
N GLY A 152 -3.00 15.49 17.36
CA GLY A 152 -2.33 14.78 16.25
C GLY A 152 -3.27 14.09 15.25
N PHE A 153 -4.57 14.41 15.26
CA PHE A 153 -5.55 13.80 14.35
C PHE A 153 -5.19 13.97 12.87
N GLU A 154 -4.46 15.01 12.50
CA GLU A 154 -4.00 15.26 11.14
C GLU A 154 -3.06 14.17 10.64
N LEU A 155 -2.13 13.72 11.50
CA LEU A 155 -1.23 12.62 11.19
C LEU A 155 -1.98 11.28 11.15
N LEU A 156 -2.94 11.10 12.03
CA LEU A 156 -3.81 9.93 12.02
C LEU A 156 -4.64 9.88 10.74
N LEU A 157 -5.27 10.97 10.31
CA LEU A 157 -5.99 11.05 9.03
C LEU A 157 -5.07 10.72 7.84
N ALA A 158 -3.85 11.26 7.82
CA ALA A 158 -2.88 10.98 6.77
C ALA A 158 -2.50 9.49 6.74
N SER A 159 -2.28 8.88 7.91
CA SER A 159 -1.95 7.46 8.03
C SER A 159 -3.09 6.56 7.54
N LYS A 160 -4.35 6.88 7.86
CA LYS A 160 -5.54 6.15 7.37
C LYS A 160 -5.67 6.28 5.85
N ALA A 161 -5.48 7.48 5.30
CA ALA A 161 -5.50 7.68 3.85
C ALA A 161 -4.40 6.87 3.13
N ILE A 162 -3.17 6.81 3.69
CA ILE A 162 -2.09 5.95 3.19
C ILE A 162 -2.52 4.47 3.27
N GLY A 163 -3.20 4.05 4.35
CA GLY A 163 -3.77 2.71 4.51
C GLY A 163 -4.75 2.37 3.39
N VAL A 164 -5.69 3.26 3.05
CA VAL A 164 -6.61 3.08 1.93
C VAL A 164 -5.85 2.88 0.61
N PHE A 165 -4.87 3.75 0.30
CA PHE A 165 -4.05 3.58 -0.91
C PHE A 165 -3.27 2.28 -0.90
N THR A 166 -2.77 1.85 0.24
CA THR A 166 -2.06 0.56 0.38
C THR A 166 -2.98 -0.60 0.02
N ARG A 167 -4.23 -0.60 0.51
CA ARG A 167 -5.24 -1.63 0.17
C ARG A 167 -5.58 -1.62 -1.32
N LEU A 168 -5.76 -0.46 -1.92
CA LEU A 168 -6.01 -0.33 -3.36
C LEU A 168 -4.84 -0.90 -4.19
N LEU A 169 -3.60 -0.64 -3.80
CA LEU A 169 -2.42 -1.15 -4.48
C LEU A 169 -2.22 -2.66 -4.32
N ILE A 170 -2.70 -3.24 -3.22
CA ILE A 170 -2.68 -4.69 -2.98
C ILE A 170 -3.85 -5.34 -3.73
N GLY A 171 -5.07 -4.81 -3.61
CA GLY A 171 -6.29 -5.35 -4.21
C GLY A 171 -6.26 -5.40 -5.74
N ASN A 172 -5.73 -4.37 -6.39
CA ASN A 172 -5.55 -4.37 -7.85
C ASN A 172 -4.52 -5.40 -8.37
N ARG A 173 -3.82 -6.12 -7.48
CA ARG A 173 -2.93 -7.24 -7.83
C ARG A 173 -3.60 -8.60 -7.75
N GLY A 174 -4.81 -8.71 -7.18
CA GLY A 174 -5.49 -9.95 -6.80
C GLY A 174 -6.71 -10.31 -7.63
N GLY A 175 -6.71 -10.10 -8.94
CA GLY A 175 -7.83 -10.39 -9.83
C GLY A 175 -7.79 -11.73 -10.58
N ASN A 176 -7.30 -12.85 -9.96
CA ASN A 176 -7.48 -14.19 -10.54
C ASN A 176 -7.35 -15.29 -9.48
N LEU A 177 -8.29 -16.22 -9.42
CA LEU A 177 -8.26 -17.41 -8.54
C LEU A 177 -6.97 -18.27 -8.71
N GLY A 178 -6.26 -18.16 -9.83
CA GLY A 178 -4.94 -18.75 -10.05
C GLY A 178 -3.78 -17.97 -9.38
N GLU A 179 -3.98 -16.72 -8.98
CA GLU A 179 -2.96 -15.91 -8.33
C GLU A 179 -2.84 -16.20 -6.83
N ASP A 180 -3.91 -16.65 -6.17
CA ASP A 180 -3.90 -17.01 -4.75
C ASP A 180 -2.97 -18.22 -4.49
N HIS A 181 -2.99 -19.21 -5.37
CA HIS A 181 -2.09 -20.37 -5.27
C HIS A 181 -0.61 -19.99 -5.47
N LEU A 182 -0.28 -19.16 -6.47
CA LEU A 182 1.09 -18.68 -6.67
C LEU A 182 1.55 -17.73 -5.55
N GLU A 183 0.66 -16.97 -4.95
CA GLU A 183 0.98 -16.12 -3.80
C GLU A 183 1.36 -16.96 -2.58
N THR A 184 0.62 -18.03 -2.31
CA THR A 184 0.93 -18.99 -1.27
C THR A 184 2.29 -19.66 -1.50
N ILE A 185 2.56 -20.11 -2.75
CA ILE A 185 3.86 -20.67 -3.15
C ILE A 185 5.00 -19.67 -2.88
N ILE A 186 4.85 -18.41 -3.26
CA ILE A 186 5.91 -17.41 -3.07
C ILE A 186 6.10 -17.06 -1.59
N ARG A 187 5.03 -17.03 -0.80
CA ARG A 187 5.10 -16.84 0.65
C ARG A 187 5.88 -17.96 1.32
N ASP A 188 5.56 -19.22 0.98
CA ASP A 188 6.22 -20.39 1.52
C ASP A 188 7.69 -20.48 1.06
N ALA A 189 7.96 -20.12 -0.20
CA ALA A 189 9.32 -20.01 -0.71
C ALA A 189 10.16 -18.98 0.08
N LYS A 190 9.60 -17.79 0.34
CA LYS A 190 10.29 -16.77 1.15
C LYS A 190 10.61 -17.29 2.55
N LYS A 191 9.65 -17.92 3.21
CA LYS A 191 9.82 -18.51 4.54
C LYS A 191 10.99 -19.51 4.54
N ARG A 192 10.96 -20.49 3.63
CA ARG A 192 12.01 -21.52 3.52
C ARG A 192 13.39 -20.93 3.19
N LEU A 193 13.46 -19.95 2.28
CA LEU A 193 14.71 -19.26 1.94
C LEU A 193 15.29 -18.46 3.11
N LEU A 194 14.47 -18.01 4.04
CA LEU A 194 14.91 -17.33 5.26
C LEU A 194 15.37 -18.33 6.33
N GLU A 195 14.65 -19.45 6.51
CA GLU A 195 14.91 -20.46 7.56
C GLU A 195 16.14 -21.34 7.26
N ASP A 196 16.37 -21.67 5.99
CA ASP A 196 17.43 -22.61 5.57
C ASP A 196 18.85 -22.01 5.52
N GLY A 197 19.04 -20.75 5.88
CA GLY A 197 20.33 -20.08 5.75
C GLY A 197 20.84 -19.98 4.31
N GLY A 198 19.94 -20.18 3.34
CA GLY A 198 20.26 -20.02 1.92
C GLY A 198 20.96 -21.22 1.26
N ARG A 199 20.90 -22.41 1.84
CA ARG A 199 21.53 -23.64 1.29
C ARG A 199 20.65 -24.32 0.26
N ILE A 200 19.33 -24.12 0.32
CA ILE A 200 18.38 -24.81 -0.54
C ILE A 200 18.64 -24.49 -2.02
N ARG A 201 18.62 -25.50 -2.85
CA ARG A 201 18.70 -25.31 -4.30
C ARG A 201 17.36 -24.81 -4.81
N LEU A 202 17.37 -23.69 -5.53
CA LEU A 202 16.15 -23.04 -5.99
C LEU A 202 15.30 -23.91 -6.93
N GLN A 203 15.93 -24.81 -7.69
CA GLN A 203 15.24 -25.79 -8.53
C GLN A 203 14.50 -26.83 -7.71
N ASP A 204 15.13 -27.31 -6.62
CA ASP A 204 14.51 -28.30 -5.72
C ASP A 204 13.35 -27.64 -4.95
N LEU A 205 13.54 -26.42 -4.46
CA LEU A 205 12.48 -25.65 -3.83
C LEU A 205 11.27 -25.48 -4.77
N ALA A 206 11.49 -25.12 -6.04
CA ALA A 206 10.39 -24.98 -7.00
C ALA A 206 9.64 -26.30 -7.22
N ARG A 207 10.38 -27.43 -7.30
CA ARG A 207 9.81 -28.79 -7.45
C ARG A 207 8.97 -29.17 -6.23
N GLU A 208 9.48 -28.94 -5.02
CA GLU A 208 8.75 -29.19 -3.77
C GLU A 208 7.47 -28.36 -3.66
N LEU A 209 7.49 -27.14 -4.20
CA LEU A 209 6.33 -26.26 -4.25
C LEU A 209 5.38 -26.57 -5.43
N GLY A 210 5.63 -27.64 -6.19
CA GLY A 210 4.75 -28.12 -7.26
C GLY A 210 4.76 -27.27 -8.54
N VAL A 211 5.80 -26.46 -8.79
CA VAL A 211 5.89 -25.58 -9.95
C VAL A 211 7.21 -25.74 -10.71
N SER A 212 7.18 -25.44 -12.02
CA SER A 212 8.42 -25.39 -12.80
C SER A 212 9.32 -24.25 -12.31
N TYR A 213 10.64 -24.41 -12.38
CA TYR A 213 11.59 -23.36 -11.97
C TYR A 213 11.39 -22.05 -12.76
N SER A 214 11.03 -22.12 -14.03
CA SER A 214 10.75 -20.94 -14.86
C SER A 214 9.52 -20.17 -14.35
N THR A 215 8.44 -20.88 -14.03
CA THR A 215 7.22 -20.32 -13.45
C THR A 215 7.53 -19.71 -12.08
N PHE A 216 8.23 -20.45 -11.22
CA PHE A 216 8.67 -20.00 -9.90
C PHE A 216 9.48 -18.69 -10.01
N ARG A 217 10.52 -18.68 -10.86
CA ARG A 217 11.41 -17.52 -11.02
C ARG A 217 10.65 -16.27 -11.48
N ARG A 218 9.76 -16.42 -12.45
CA ARG A 218 8.92 -15.32 -12.95
C ARG A 218 7.98 -14.82 -11.87
N ALA A 219 7.17 -15.71 -11.29
CA ALA A 219 6.21 -15.36 -10.25
C ALA A 219 6.88 -14.72 -9.03
N PHE A 220 8.04 -15.24 -8.60
CA PHE A 220 8.80 -14.69 -7.50
C PHE A 220 9.28 -13.26 -7.80
N LYS A 221 9.88 -13.04 -8.99
CA LYS A 221 10.36 -11.71 -9.39
C LYS A 221 9.22 -10.70 -9.55
N ASP A 222 8.08 -11.12 -10.11
CA ASP A 222 6.92 -10.23 -10.30
C ASP A 222 6.34 -9.76 -8.95
N ARG A 223 6.31 -10.65 -7.95
CA ARG A 223 5.78 -10.33 -6.61
C ARG A 223 6.78 -9.66 -5.67
N THR A 224 8.06 -10.03 -5.75
CA THR A 224 9.08 -9.52 -4.83
C THR A 224 9.96 -8.41 -5.42
N ARG A 225 9.88 -8.19 -6.75
CA ARG A 225 10.73 -7.28 -7.54
C ARG A 225 12.22 -7.67 -7.58
N VAL A 226 12.58 -8.80 -6.97
CA VAL A 226 13.93 -9.37 -7.02
C VAL A 226 13.86 -10.83 -7.45
N SER A 227 14.92 -11.37 -8.07
CA SER A 227 14.94 -12.78 -8.41
C SER A 227 15.08 -13.64 -7.14
N PRO A 228 14.66 -14.95 -7.16
CA PRO A 228 14.86 -15.85 -6.02
C PRO A 228 16.32 -15.92 -5.58
N HIS A 229 17.25 -15.95 -6.52
CA HIS A 229 18.69 -15.96 -6.24
C HIS A 229 19.15 -14.68 -5.53
N GLN A 230 18.67 -13.51 -5.98
CA GLN A 230 18.99 -12.24 -5.32
C GLN A 230 18.41 -12.18 -3.92
N PHE A 231 17.18 -12.67 -3.73
CA PHE A 231 16.55 -12.75 -2.41
C PHE A 231 17.34 -13.67 -1.47
N GLN A 232 17.72 -14.85 -1.93
CA GLN A 232 18.53 -15.80 -1.19
C GLN A 232 19.88 -15.18 -0.77
N LEU A 233 20.56 -14.51 -1.71
CA LEU A 233 21.82 -13.84 -1.42
C LEU A 233 21.66 -12.72 -0.39
N GLN A 234 20.59 -11.93 -0.46
CA GLN A 234 20.29 -10.88 0.53
C GLN A 234 20.04 -11.49 1.92
N SER A 235 19.30 -12.61 1.99
CA SER A 235 19.06 -13.33 3.23
C SER A 235 20.37 -13.84 3.86
N ARG A 236 21.25 -14.46 3.06
CA ARG A 236 22.58 -14.91 3.52
C ARG A 236 23.42 -13.78 4.11
N ILE A 237 23.45 -12.63 3.43
CA ILE A 237 24.18 -11.46 3.91
C ILE A 237 23.56 -10.91 5.20
N HIS A 238 22.23 -10.81 5.28
CA HIS A 238 21.56 -10.35 6.50
C HIS A 238 21.86 -11.26 7.69
N GLN A 239 21.74 -12.58 7.53
CA GLN A 239 22.07 -13.54 8.58
C GLN A 239 23.56 -13.50 8.95
N SER A 240 24.46 -13.24 7.96
CA SER A 240 25.87 -13.03 8.24
C SER A 240 26.12 -11.81 9.10
N CYS A 241 25.38 -10.71 8.91
CA CYS A 241 25.45 -9.53 9.76
C CYS A 241 25.11 -9.89 11.21
N VAL A 242 24.02 -10.62 11.43
CA VAL A 242 23.60 -11.08 12.77
C VAL A 242 24.67 -11.96 13.41
N LEU A 243 25.18 -12.97 12.68
CA LEU A 243 26.23 -13.86 13.19
C LEU A 243 27.53 -13.12 13.52
N LEU A 244 27.89 -12.10 12.72
CA LEU A 244 29.08 -11.28 12.97
C LEU A 244 28.94 -10.43 14.23
N THR A 245 27.75 -9.93 14.54
CA THR A 245 27.52 -9.03 15.67
C THR A 245 27.20 -9.76 16.98
N GLU A 246 26.55 -10.93 16.88
CA GLU A 246 26.05 -11.65 18.07
C GLU A 246 26.87 -12.86 18.46
N THR A 247 27.82 -13.29 17.61
CA THR A 247 28.62 -14.49 17.87
C THR A 247 30.12 -14.25 17.70
N ARG A 248 30.94 -15.17 18.29
CA ARG A 248 32.41 -15.21 18.11
C ARG A 248 32.85 -16.13 16.96
N LEU A 249 31.93 -16.59 16.11
CA LEU A 249 32.28 -17.49 15.01
C LEU A 249 33.29 -16.83 14.06
N ALA A 250 34.28 -17.60 13.61
CA ALA A 250 35.24 -17.12 12.63
C ALA A 250 34.54 -16.73 11.32
N VAL A 251 35.10 -15.77 10.59
CA VAL A 251 34.53 -15.35 9.28
C VAL A 251 34.39 -16.53 8.33
N LYS A 252 35.32 -17.48 8.38
CA LYS A 252 35.27 -18.72 7.61
C LYS A 252 34.07 -19.59 8.00
N GLU A 253 33.83 -19.79 9.28
CA GLU A 253 32.68 -20.55 9.77
C GLU A 253 31.35 -19.93 9.38
N ILE A 254 31.26 -18.58 9.40
CA ILE A 254 30.08 -17.86 8.94
C ILE A 254 29.89 -18.05 7.44
N SER A 255 30.95 -17.92 6.64
CA SER A 255 30.92 -18.16 5.19
C SER A 255 30.37 -19.55 4.87
N ASP A 256 30.93 -20.59 5.55
CA ASP A 256 30.52 -21.98 5.34
C ASP A 256 29.06 -22.22 5.78
N ARG A 257 28.67 -21.68 6.94
CA ARG A 257 27.27 -21.77 7.45
C ARG A 257 26.26 -21.13 6.53
N GLN A 258 26.64 -20.04 5.87
CA GLN A 258 25.77 -19.33 4.93
C GLN A 258 25.86 -19.89 3.50
N GLY A 259 26.55 -21.01 3.31
CA GLY A 259 26.63 -21.73 2.04
C GLY A 259 27.35 -20.96 0.93
N PHE A 260 28.36 -20.17 1.27
CA PHE A 260 29.26 -19.56 0.27
C PHE A 260 30.37 -20.55 -0.10
N GLU A 261 30.69 -20.64 -1.38
CA GLU A 261 31.70 -21.58 -1.88
C GLU A 261 33.10 -21.25 -1.38
N THR A 262 33.43 -19.98 -1.20
CA THR A 262 34.72 -19.53 -0.68
C THR A 262 34.58 -18.30 0.22
N VAL A 263 35.44 -18.19 1.21
CA VAL A 263 35.53 -17.04 2.12
C VAL A 263 35.85 -15.75 1.35
N SER A 264 36.64 -15.85 0.32
CA SER A 264 37.01 -14.71 -0.55
C SER A 264 35.79 -14.15 -1.27
N TYR A 265 34.99 -15.01 -1.89
CA TYR A 265 33.74 -14.61 -2.56
C TYR A 265 32.74 -14.02 -1.55
N PHE A 266 32.59 -14.68 -0.39
CA PHE A 266 31.77 -14.15 0.71
C PHE A 266 32.19 -12.73 1.07
N SER A 267 33.47 -12.51 1.36
CA SER A 267 33.98 -11.21 1.82
C SER A 267 33.77 -10.12 0.78
N GLN A 268 33.98 -10.42 -0.51
CA GLN A 268 33.71 -9.47 -1.60
C GLN A 268 32.22 -9.09 -1.71
N ILE A 269 31.34 -10.10 -1.69
CA ILE A 269 29.89 -9.87 -1.79
C ILE A 269 29.39 -9.13 -0.55
N PHE A 270 29.84 -9.52 0.63
CA PHE A 270 29.47 -8.89 1.89
C PHE A 270 29.86 -7.39 1.87
N LYS A 271 31.12 -7.08 1.52
CA LYS A 271 31.59 -5.70 1.38
C LYS A 271 30.76 -4.91 0.36
N ARG A 272 30.47 -5.50 -0.79
CA ARG A 272 29.66 -4.84 -1.83
C ARG A 272 28.24 -4.52 -1.35
N LYS A 273 27.66 -5.35 -0.48
CA LYS A 273 26.28 -5.21 0.01
C LYS A 273 26.15 -4.35 1.26
N THR A 274 27.16 -4.37 2.13
CA THR A 274 27.13 -3.67 3.44
C THR A 274 28.04 -2.44 3.49
N GLY A 275 28.96 -2.29 2.54
CA GLY A 275 30.00 -1.26 2.55
C GLY A 275 31.26 -1.62 3.37
N TRP A 276 31.20 -2.68 4.17
CA TRP A 276 32.26 -3.09 5.11
C TRP A 276 32.75 -4.50 4.82
N SER A 277 34.06 -4.76 5.10
CA SER A 277 34.50 -6.16 5.17
C SER A 277 33.84 -6.87 6.35
N PRO A 278 33.69 -8.22 6.34
CA PRO A 278 33.13 -8.94 7.49
C PRO A 278 33.86 -8.67 8.81
N GLN A 279 35.18 -8.54 8.77
CA GLN A 279 36.00 -8.21 9.95
C GLN A 279 35.75 -6.78 10.46
N ASP A 280 35.74 -5.80 9.56
CA ASP A 280 35.45 -4.39 9.92
C ASP A 280 34.01 -4.26 10.41
N TYR A 281 33.05 -4.95 9.79
CA TYR A 281 31.67 -4.97 10.24
C TYR A 281 31.55 -5.48 11.68
N ARG A 282 32.19 -6.60 12.01
CA ARG A 282 32.27 -7.12 13.37
C ARG A 282 32.86 -6.09 14.32
N LYS A 283 34.02 -5.52 13.97
CA LYS A 283 34.70 -4.54 14.82
C LYS A 283 33.86 -3.31 15.15
N ASN A 284 33.06 -2.84 14.18
CA ASN A 284 32.31 -1.62 14.33
C ASN A 284 30.90 -1.81 14.92
N PHE A 285 30.30 -3.01 14.78
CA PHE A 285 28.88 -3.22 15.12
C PHE A 285 28.63 -4.36 16.12
N SER A 286 29.67 -5.09 16.59
CA SER A 286 29.46 -6.16 17.55
C SER A 286 29.21 -5.60 18.96
N SER A 287 28.04 -5.90 19.51
CA SER A 287 27.73 -5.66 20.92
C SER A 287 28.49 -6.62 21.87
N ALA A 288 29.00 -7.73 21.37
CA ALA A 288 29.72 -8.74 22.15
C ALA A 288 31.13 -8.28 22.61
N PHE A 289 31.59 -7.10 22.20
CA PHE A 289 32.88 -6.54 22.53
C PHE A 289 32.83 -5.25 23.33
N LEU A 290 31.67 -4.82 23.81
CA LEU A 290 31.61 -3.72 24.79
C LEU A 290 32.10 -4.28 26.13
N PRO A 291 33.19 -3.74 26.72
CA PRO A 291 33.62 -4.13 28.06
C PRO A 291 32.59 -3.61 29.06
N GLY A 292 31.88 -4.51 29.73
CA GLY A 292 31.04 -4.24 30.88
C GLY A 292 29.55 -4.06 30.56
N ALA A 293 28.83 -5.16 30.41
CA ALA A 293 27.43 -5.28 30.81
C ALA A 293 27.33 -6.44 31.79
#